data_df5685c88fdcbe36af054936f7688685
#
_entry.id   df5685c88fdcbe36af054936f7688685
#
_cell.length_a   1.000
_cell.length_b   1.000
_cell.length_c   1.000
_cell.angle_alpha   90.00
_cell.angle_beta   90.00
_cell.angle_gamma   90.00
#
_symmetry.space_group_name_H-M   'P 1'
#
loop_
_entity.id
_entity.type
_entity.pdbx_description
1 polymer ?
#
loop_
_entity_poly.entity_id
_entity_poly.type
_entity_poly.pdbx_seq_one_letter_code
_entity_poly.pdbx_strand_id
1 'polypeptide(L)'
;MDPDSYLCRLADLFDGVTVTAPTIGAIIAILLAVLLLYASGFVSASEIAFFSLSPVDLSEIEEGKHTSDRRISALLNDSERLLATILISNNFVNVTIIMLCNYFFASTIHFGNSVILEFLLITVVLTFLLLLFGEIMPKIYSAQNTLKFCRKAAPAISFLKKFFSPLSALLVRSSFLVNRCVAKRNYNISVDELSQALELTDKSEISEESNILEGIIRFGEETAKEVMTSRLDMVDLEINTPYSEVLKCIVENAYSRIPVYAESRDNICLLYTSDAADELDG
;
A
#
# COMPACT_ATOMS: atom_id res chain seq x y z
N MET A 1 -15.72 49.67 -12.99
CA MET A 1 -16.20 48.87 -11.86
C MET A 1 -15.45 49.39 -10.63
N ASP A 2 -16.15 50.18 -9.80
CA ASP A 2 -15.51 50.90 -8.71
C ASP A 2 -15.14 49.92 -7.57
N PRO A 3 -13.86 49.90 -7.13
CA PRO A 3 -13.42 49.07 -6.01
C PRO A 3 -14.17 49.39 -4.70
N ASP A 4 -14.60 50.63 -4.53
CA ASP A 4 -15.35 51.08 -3.34
C ASP A 4 -16.74 50.42 -3.19
N SER A 5 -17.36 50.02 -4.32
CA SER A 5 -18.65 49.32 -4.32
C SER A 5 -18.55 47.89 -3.74
N TYR A 6 -17.41 47.22 -3.91
CA TYR A 6 -17.19 45.89 -3.32
C TYR A 6 -16.89 45.97 -1.83
N LEU A 7 -16.13 46.98 -1.41
CA LEU A 7 -15.82 47.22 0.01
C LEU A 7 -17.08 47.60 0.79
N CYS A 8 -17.97 48.44 0.25
CA CYS A 8 -19.25 48.73 0.87
C CYS A 8 -20.15 47.49 0.97
N ARG A 9 -20.24 46.69 -0.05
CA ARG A 9 -21.02 45.42 -0.03
C ARG A 9 -20.43 44.41 0.96
N LEU A 10 -19.10 44.35 1.12
CA LEU A 10 -18.45 43.56 2.14
C LEU A 10 -18.73 44.08 3.54
N ALA A 11 -18.72 45.41 3.75
CA ALA A 11 -19.05 46.01 5.01
C ALA A 11 -20.51 45.73 5.40
N ASP A 12 -21.44 45.84 4.44
CA ASP A 12 -22.88 45.53 4.65
C ASP A 12 -23.12 44.04 5.02
N LEU A 13 -22.24 43.14 4.58
CA LEU A 13 -22.31 41.71 4.94
C LEU A 13 -21.96 41.48 6.44
N PHE A 14 -21.13 42.32 7.00
CA PHE A 14 -20.74 42.28 8.44
C PHE A 14 -21.63 43.15 9.31
N ASP A 15 -22.47 43.98 8.73
CA ASP A 15 -23.43 44.84 9.48
C ASP A 15 -24.55 43.96 10.05
N GLY A 16 -24.60 43.88 11.38
CA GLY A 16 -25.57 43.04 12.08
C GLY A 16 -25.00 41.80 12.75
N VAL A 17 -23.69 41.56 12.67
CA VAL A 17 -23.07 40.48 13.44
C VAL A 17 -22.98 40.89 14.92
N THR A 18 -23.73 40.21 15.78
CA THR A 18 -23.70 40.41 17.22
C THR A 18 -23.11 39.20 17.92
N VAL A 19 -22.19 39.46 18.83
CA VAL A 19 -21.56 38.41 19.66
C VAL A 19 -22.19 38.47 21.04
N THR A 20 -22.84 37.39 21.44
CA THR A 20 -23.42 37.22 22.78
C THR A 20 -22.45 36.50 23.71
N ALA A 21 -22.54 36.74 25.01
CA ALA A 21 -21.72 36.01 25.98
C ALA A 21 -22.01 34.51 25.89
N PRO A 22 -20.98 33.65 25.78
CA PRO A 22 -21.16 32.21 25.62
C PRO A 22 -21.85 31.61 26.86
N THR A 23 -22.84 30.77 26.65
CA THR A 23 -23.47 29.99 27.70
C THR A 23 -22.49 28.96 28.27
N ILE A 24 -22.70 28.50 29.51
CA ILE A 24 -21.87 27.43 30.10
C ILE A 24 -21.84 26.20 29.21
N GLY A 25 -22.97 25.84 28.58
CA GLY A 25 -23.05 24.73 27.62
C GLY A 25 -22.17 24.94 26.38
N ALA A 26 -22.11 26.17 25.85
CA ALA A 26 -21.25 26.50 24.72
C ALA A 26 -19.76 26.39 25.06
N ILE A 27 -19.37 26.81 26.27
CA ILE A 27 -17.99 26.69 26.76
C ILE A 27 -17.60 25.19 26.88
N ILE A 28 -18.48 24.39 27.45
CA ILE A 28 -18.25 22.92 27.53
C ILE A 28 -18.15 22.32 26.16
N ALA A 29 -18.99 22.70 25.19
CA ALA A 29 -18.99 22.18 23.83
C ALA A 29 -17.68 22.49 23.11
N ILE A 30 -17.15 23.72 23.21
CA ILE A 30 -15.88 24.06 22.54
C ILE A 30 -14.67 23.37 23.20
N LEU A 31 -14.65 23.23 24.52
CA LEU A 31 -13.61 22.49 25.23
C LEU A 31 -13.60 21.01 24.81
N LEU A 32 -14.80 20.41 24.71
CA LEU A 32 -14.95 19.03 24.25
C LEU A 32 -14.53 18.90 22.79
N ALA A 33 -14.88 19.87 21.93
CA ALA A 33 -14.46 19.88 20.53
C ALA A 33 -12.92 19.92 20.38
N VAL A 34 -12.23 20.72 21.19
CA VAL A 34 -10.76 20.78 21.20
C VAL A 34 -10.15 19.45 21.67
N LEU A 35 -10.73 18.82 22.70
CA LEU A 35 -10.28 17.49 23.14
C LEU A 35 -10.47 16.44 22.04
N LEU A 36 -11.62 16.46 21.37
CA LEU A 36 -11.92 15.55 20.26
C LEU A 36 -11.04 15.83 19.04
N LEU A 37 -10.66 17.08 18.77
CA LEU A 37 -9.73 17.44 17.71
C LEU A 37 -8.36 16.79 17.95
N TYR A 38 -7.89 16.81 19.20
CA TYR A 38 -6.66 16.09 19.55
C TYR A 38 -6.81 14.57 19.36
N ALA A 39 -7.95 14.00 19.75
CA ALA A 39 -8.24 12.58 19.54
C ALA A 39 -8.34 12.22 18.05
N SER A 40 -8.96 13.08 17.21
CA SER A 40 -9.02 12.93 15.75
C SER A 40 -7.61 12.90 15.15
N GLY A 41 -6.76 13.88 15.52
CA GLY A 41 -5.37 13.93 15.10
C GLY A 41 -4.57 12.67 15.50
N PHE A 42 -4.79 12.16 16.70
CA PHE A 42 -4.16 10.94 17.18
C PHE A 42 -4.59 9.71 16.37
N VAL A 43 -5.88 9.57 16.07
CA VAL A 43 -6.42 8.47 15.23
C VAL A 43 -5.91 8.57 13.80
N SER A 44 -5.92 9.79 13.23
CA SER A 44 -5.43 10.07 11.88
C SER A 44 -3.91 9.80 11.74
N ALA A 45 -3.12 10.20 12.74
CA ALA A 45 -1.69 9.88 12.81
C ALA A 45 -1.42 8.37 12.89
N SER A 46 -2.29 7.64 13.60
CA SER A 46 -2.19 6.18 13.73
C SER A 46 -2.35 5.48 12.39
N GLU A 47 -3.19 5.99 11.49
CA GLU A 47 -3.35 5.45 10.13
C GLU A 47 -1.99 5.38 9.42
N ILE A 48 -1.30 6.52 9.30
CA ILE A 48 0.02 6.57 8.65
C ILE A 48 1.03 5.72 9.39
N ALA A 49 1.07 5.78 10.72
CA ALA A 49 2.04 5.02 11.50
C ALA A 49 1.91 3.51 11.27
N PHE A 50 0.71 2.94 11.29
CA PHE A 50 0.52 1.50 11.11
C PHE A 50 0.75 1.02 9.67
N PHE A 51 0.45 1.85 8.67
CA PHE A 51 0.55 1.46 7.26
C PHE A 51 1.84 1.91 6.55
N SER A 52 2.71 2.68 7.23
CA SER A 52 4.02 3.10 6.72
C SER A 52 5.19 2.46 7.47
N LEU A 53 4.97 1.33 8.14
CA LEU A 53 6.05 0.57 8.78
C LEU A 53 6.99 0.00 7.72
N SER A 54 8.28 0.19 7.92
CA SER A 54 9.30 -0.39 7.04
C SER A 54 9.50 -1.89 7.33
N PRO A 55 10.09 -2.67 6.40
CA PRO A 55 10.44 -4.07 6.65
C PRO A 55 11.36 -4.25 7.88
N VAL A 56 12.23 -3.27 8.15
CA VAL A 56 13.11 -3.26 9.33
C VAL A 56 12.29 -3.07 10.61
N ASP A 57 11.29 -2.16 10.60
CA ASP A 57 10.40 -1.97 11.75
C ASP A 57 9.58 -3.23 12.04
N LEU A 58 9.13 -3.92 11.00
CA LEU A 58 8.38 -5.18 11.13
C LEU A 58 9.23 -6.27 11.75
N SER A 59 10.49 -6.43 11.34
CA SER A 59 11.41 -7.39 11.96
C SER A 59 11.67 -7.08 13.44
N GLU A 60 11.81 -5.79 13.80
CA GLU A 60 11.96 -5.37 15.20
C GLU A 60 10.72 -5.66 16.06
N ILE A 61 9.52 -5.53 15.46
CA ILE A 61 8.25 -5.86 16.11
C ILE A 61 8.14 -7.39 16.33
N GLU A 62 8.60 -8.20 15.37
CA GLU A 62 8.60 -9.68 15.48
C GLU A 62 9.54 -10.17 16.57
N GLU A 63 10.66 -9.49 16.82
CA GLU A 63 11.55 -9.79 17.95
C GLU A 63 10.86 -9.61 19.32
N GLY A 64 9.76 -8.86 19.39
CA GLY A 64 8.90 -8.77 20.56
C GLY A 64 9.52 -8.09 21.78
N LYS A 65 10.44 -7.15 21.59
CA LYS A 65 11.16 -6.45 22.67
C LYS A 65 10.27 -5.61 23.57
N HIS A 66 9.12 -5.17 23.05
CA HIS A 66 8.16 -4.35 23.79
C HIS A 66 6.79 -5.03 23.94
N THR A 67 6.11 -4.77 25.07
CA THR A 67 4.76 -5.31 25.32
C THR A 67 3.71 -4.87 24.31
N SER A 68 3.94 -3.73 23.64
CA SER A 68 3.08 -3.21 22.57
C SER A 68 3.27 -3.95 21.24
N ASP A 69 4.43 -4.57 21.01
CA ASP A 69 4.76 -5.20 19.72
C ASP A 69 3.80 -6.35 19.39
N ARG A 70 3.47 -7.18 20.38
CA ARG A 70 2.45 -8.23 20.23
C ARG A 70 1.07 -7.69 19.83
N ARG A 71 0.69 -6.50 20.34
CA ARG A 71 -0.57 -5.85 19.96
C ARG A 71 -0.51 -5.30 18.55
N ILE A 72 0.63 -4.74 18.15
CA ILE A 72 0.85 -4.24 16.79
C ILE A 72 0.73 -5.39 15.80
N SER A 73 1.41 -6.53 16.02
CA SER A 73 1.29 -7.72 15.17
C SER A 73 -0.16 -8.21 15.07
N ALA A 74 -0.89 -8.27 16.20
CA ALA A 74 -2.29 -8.67 16.19
C ALA A 74 -3.22 -7.68 15.48
N LEU A 75 -2.87 -6.39 15.42
CA LEU A 75 -3.61 -5.38 14.68
C LEU A 75 -3.30 -5.46 13.18
N LEU A 76 -2.04 -5.66 12.81
CA LEU A 76 -1.59 -5.76 11.41
C LEU A 76 -2.06 -7.05 10.73
N ASN A 77 -2.16 -8.16 11.46
CA ASN A 77 -2.72 -9.42 10.94
C ASN A 77 -4.17 -9.29 10.44
N ASP A 78 -4.89 -8.27 10.89
CA ASP A 78 -6.26 -7.98 10.46
C ASP A 78 -6.33 -6.51 9.99
N SER A 79 -5.51 -6.21 8.97
CA SER A 79 -5.28 -4.87 8.45
C SER A 79 -6.54 -4.22 7.85
N GLU A 80 -7.41 -5.00 7.24
CA GLU A 80 -8.69 -4.50 6.69
C GLU A 80 -9.60 -3.97 7.81
N ARG A 81 -9.74 -4.72 8.91
CA ARG A 81 -10.52 -4.26 10.06
C ARG A 81 -9.84 -3.12 10.80
N LEU A 82 -8.51 -3.11 10.85
CA LEU A 82 -7.75 -2.01 11.41
C LEU A 82 -8.04 -0.72 10.66
N LEU A 83 -7.91 -0.73 9.33
CA LEU A 83 -8.19 0.41 8.46
C LEU A 83 -9.65 0.88 8.62
N ALA A 84 -10.61 -0.05 8.55
CA ALA A 84 -12.02 0.26 8.74
C ALA A 84 -12.29 0.91 10.10
N THR A 85 -11.67 0.42 11.17
CA THR A 85 -11.80 0.97 12.52
C THR A 85 -11.28 2.39 12.61
N ILE A 86 -10.08 2.64 12.09
CA ILE A 86 -9.45 3.97 12.08
C ILE A 86 -10.32 4.96 11.30
N LEU A 87 -10.78 4.57 10.11
CA LEU A 87 -11.62 5.40 9.24
C LEU A 87 -12.97 5.74 9.91
N ILE A 88 -13.64 4.75 10.50
CA ILE A 88 -14.90 4.96 11.22
C ILE A 88 -14.70 5.89 12.42
N SER A 89 -13.64 5.64 13.21
CA SER A 89 -13.32 6.44 14.40
C SER A 89 -13.05 7.89 14.03
N ASN A 90 -12.24 8.12 13.01
CA ASN A 90 -11.89 9.46 12.54
C ASN A 90 -13.12 10.22 12.06
N ASN A 91 -13.94 9.61 11.20
CA ASN A 91 -15.16 10.23 10.71
C ASN A 91 -16.17 10.50 11.83
N PHE A 92 -16.34 9.56 12.78
CA PHE A 92 -17.24 9.74 13.91
C PHE A 92 -16.83 10.94 14.78
N VAL A 93 -15.54 11.06 15.09
CA VAL A 93 -14.99 12.16 15.87
C VAL A 93 -15.14 13.48 15.11
N ASN A 94 -14.82 13.51 13.80
CA ASN A 94 -14.94 14.70 12.97
C ASN A 94 -16.38 15.24 12.90
N VAL A 95 -17.36 14.37 12.69
CA VAL A 95 -18.78 14.75 12.68
C VAL A 95 -19.19 15.30 14.06
N THR A 96 -18.73 14.68 15.14
CA THR A 96 -19.02 15.16 16.50
C THR A 96 -18.42 16.54 16.75
N ILE A 97 -17.19 16.81 16.30
CA ILE A 97 -16.56 18.13 16.40
C ILE A 97 -17.38 19.17 15.66
N ILE A 98 -17.79 18.87 14.41
CA ILE A 98 -18.62 19.79 13.61
C ILE A 98 -19.92 20.12 14.32
N MET A 99 -20.61 19.14 14.90
CA MET A 99 -21.85 19.37 15.65
C MET A 99 -21.63 20.24 16.89
N LEU A 100 -20.57 19.99 17.64
CA LEU A 100 -20.23 20.79 18.84
C LEU A 100 -19.86 22.23 18.48
N CYS A 101 -19.08 22.42 17.42
CA CYS A 101 -18.72 23.74 16.94
C CYS A 101 -19.94 24.50 16.42
N ASN A 102 -20.82 23.86 15.64
CA ASN A 102 -22.07 24.47 15.19
C ASN A 102 -22.94 24.90 16.37
N TYR A 103 -23.07 24.10 17.43
CA TYR A 103 -23.79 24.48 18.65
C TYR A 103 -23.15 25.69 19.34
N PHE A 104 -21.81 25.72 19.41
CA PHE A 104 -21.08 26.85 19.98
C PHE A 104 -21.32 28.14 19.17
N PHE A 105 -21.17 28.09 17.86
CA PHE A 105 -21.37 29.27 17.00
C PHE A 105 -22.80 29.76 17.03
N ALA A 106 -23.79 28.87 16.91
CA ALA A 106 -25.21 29.24 16.96
C ALA A 106 -25.62 29.89 18.29
N SER A 107 -24.96 29.53 19.40
CA SER A 107 -25.27 30.09 20.71
C SER A 107 -24.52 31.40 21.03
N THR A 108 -23.42 31.67 20.26
CA THR A 108 -22.49 32.78 20.62
C THR A 108 -22.51 33.89 19.57
N ILE A 109 -22.68 33.56 18.29
CA ILE A 109 -22.59 34.49 17.17
C ILE A 109 -23.92 34.54 16.43
N HIS A 110 -24.51 35.72 16.32
CA HIS A 110 -25.70 35.95 15.52
C HIS A 110 -25.31 36.75 14.28
N PHE A 111 -25.42 36.14 13.12
CA PHE A 111 -25.01 36.74 11.84
C PHE A 111 -26.10 37.66 11.22
N GLY A 112 -27.14 38.06 11.97
CA GLY A 112 -28.20 38.90 11.48
C GLY A 112 -28.90 38.28 10.27
N ASN A 113 -28.92 39.01 9.14
CA ASN A 113 -29.60 38.57 7.90
C ASN A 113 -28.70 37.81 6.91
N SER A 114 -27.40 37.59 7.24
CA SER A 114 -26.40 37.07 6.33
C SER A 114 -26.15 35.56 6.51
N VAL A 115 -27.14 34.72 6.20
CA VAL A 115 -27.06 33.25 6.28
C VAL A 115 -25.91 32.68 5.43
N ILE A 116 -25.58 33.35 4.30
CA ILE A 116 -24.47 32.94 3.44
C ILE A 116 -23.13 33.13 4.12
N LEU A 117 -22.94 34.26 4.84
CA LEU A 117 -21.71 34.56 5.56
C LEU A 117 -21.51 33.58 6.72
N GLU A 118 -22.56 33.26 7.46
CA GLU A 118 -22.57 32.27 8.53
C GLU A 118 -22.10 30.90 8.01
N PHE A 119 -22.76 30.40 6.96
CA PHE A 119 -22.44 29.12 6.36
C PHE A 119 -21.00 29.07 5.84
N LEU A 120 -20.55 30.09 5.10
CA LEU A 120 -19.23 30.12 4.50
C LEU A 120 -18.14 30.20 5.55
N LEU A 121 -18.29 31.08 6.55
CA LEU A 121 -17.30 31.28 7.60
C LEU A 121 -17.19 30.03 8.48
N ILE A 122 -18.30 29.51 8.98
CA ILE A 122 -18.30 28.32 9.83
C ILE A 122 -17.80 27.12 9.05
N THR A 123 -18.35 26.85 7.87
CA THR A 123 -18.00 25.65 7.10
C THR A 123 -16.56 25.69 6.61
N VAL A 124 -16.12 26.78 5.97
CA VAL A 124 -14.76 26.86 5.40
C VAL A 124 -13.69 26.90 6.48
N VAL A 125 -13.86 27.77 7.48
CA VAL A 125 -12.86 27.91 8.56
C VAL A 125 -12.78 26.62 9.39
N LEU A 126 -13.93 26.05 9.77
CA LEU A 126 -13.95 24.82 10.56
C LEU A 126 -13.36 23.65 9.79
N THR A 127 -13.72 23.48 8.50
CA THR A 127 -13.16 22.43 7.66
C THR A 127 -11.66 22.59 7.51
N PHE A 128 -11.17 23.80 7.29
CA PHE A 128 -9.74 24.07 7.18
C PHE A 128 -8.99 23.74 8.47
N LEU A 129 -9.51 24.16 9.62
CA LEU A 129 -8.91 23.86 10.93
C LEU A 129 -8.91 22.35 11.21
N LEU A 130 -10.01 21.66 10.91
CA LEU A 130 -10.14 20.23 11.08
C LEU A 130 -9.18 19.46 10.20
N LEU A 131 -9.07 19.86 8.93
CA LEU A 131 -8.14 19.25 7.97
C LEU A 131 -6.68 19.48 8.41
N LEU A 132 -6.34 20.71 8.80
CA LEU A 132 -4.98 21.06 9.17
C LEU A 132 -4.54 20.36 10.46
N PHE A 133 -5.31 20.53 11.56
CA PHE A 133 -4.93 20.05 12.89
C PHE A 133 -5.42 18.63 13.19
N GLY A 134 -6.54 18.21 12.61
CA GLY A 134 -7.11 16.88 12.81
C GLY A 134 -6.55 15.82 11.84
N GLU A 135 -5.94 16.26 10.72
CA GLU A 135 -5.53 15.30 9.71
C GLU A 135 -4.10 15.51 9.19
N ILE A 136 -3.77 16.66 8.59
CA ILE A 136 -2.49 16.86 7.89
C ILE A 136 -1.31 16.88 8.85
N MET A 137 -1.32 17.78 9.85
CA MET A 137 -0.19 17.94 10.78
C MET A 137 0.12 16.67 11.57
N PRO A 138 -0.88 15.95 12.13
CA PRO A 138 -0.62 14.72 12.84
C PRO A 138 -0.06 13.59 11.93
N LYS A 139 -0.51 13.49 10.68
CA LYS A 139 0.00 12.53 9.71
C LYS A 139 1.46 12.77 9.36
N ILE A 140 1.85 14.03 9.13
CA ILE A 140 3.26 14.38 8.87
C ILE A 140 4.15 14.04 10.07
N TYR A 141 3.68 14.32 11.29
CA TYR A 141 4.44 14.00 12.50
C TYR A 141 4.63 12.49 12.68
N SER A 142 3.58 11.69 12.44
CA SER A 142 3.66 10.22 12.60
C SER A 142 4.55 9.55 11.54
N ALA A 143 4.60 10.11 10.32
CA ALA A 143 5.45 9.61 9.25
C ALA A 143 6.96 9.69 9.58
N GLN A 144 7.37 10.68 10.39
CA GLN A 144 8.77 10.83 10.82
C GLN A 144 9.16 9.88 11.96
N ASN A 145 8.21 9.36 12.72
CA ASN A 145 8.45 8.54 13.92
C ASN A 145 7.50 7.34 14.00
N THR A 146 7.40 6.59 12.92
CA THR A 146 6.41 5.54 12.67
C THR A 146 6.35 4.51 13.79
N LEU A 147 7.45 3.82 14.09
CA LEU A 147 7.49 2.74 15.06
C LEU A 147 7.19 3.23 16.50
N LYS A 148 7.77 4.37 16.90
CA LYS A 148 7.54 4.94 18.23
C LYS A 148 6.08 5.34 18.42
N PHE A 149 5.46 5.88 17.36
CA PHE A 149 4.07 6.27 17.38
C PHE A 149 3.16 5.04 17.41
N CYS A 150 3.42 4.02 16.61
CA CYS A 150 2.70 2.74 16.63
C CYS A 150 2.69 2.11 18.03
N ARG A 151 3.85 2.06 18.71
CA ARG A 151 3.93 1.51 20.07
C ARG A 151 3.07 2.26 21.08
N LYS A 152 2.96 3.58 20.94
CA LYS A 152 2.08 4.42 21.79
C LYS A 152 0.62 4.26 21.42
N ALA A 153 0.32 4.16 20.13
CA ALA A 153 -1.06 4.12 19.63
C ALA A 153 -1.70 2.71 19.78
N ALA A 154 -0.92 1.65 19.77
CA ALA A 154 -1.41 0.27 19.80
C ALA A 154 -2.47 -0.03 20.88
N PRO A 155 -2.34 0.39 22.16
CA PRO A 155 -3.36 0.12 23.15
C PRO A 155 -4.67 0.86 22.88
N ALA A 156 -4.61 2.12 22.45
CA ALA A 156 -5.79 2.93 22.15
C ALA A 156 -6.51 2.39 20.89
N ILE A 157 -5.78 2.08 19.85
CA ILE A 157 -6.34 1.51 18.61
C ILE A 157 -6.93 0.12 18.85
N SER A 158 -6.32 -0.72 19.71
CA SER A 158 -6.90 -2.00 20.11
C SER A 158 -8.23 -1.84 20.84
N PHE A 159 -8.35 -0.82 21.69
CA PHE A 159 -9.62 -0.49 22.34
C PHE A 159 -10.67 -0.01 21.33
N LEU A 160 -10.31 0.89 20.42
CA LEU A 160 -11.19 1.36 19.34
C LEU A 160 -11.64 0.21 18.43
N LYS A 161 -10.72 -0.71 18.06
CA LYS A 161 -11.05 -1.90 17.28
C LYS A 161 -12.11 -2.76 17.97
N LYS A 162 -12.00 -2.93 19.28
CA LYS A 162 -13.00 -3.66 20.06
C LYS A 162 -14.34 -2.92 20.14
N PHE A 163 -14.31 -1.61 20.34
CA PHE A 163 -15.49 -0.77 20.45
C PHE A 163 -16.27 -0.69 19.10
N PHE A 164 -15.57 -0.43 18.01
CA PHE A 164 -16.17 -0.34 16.67
C PHE A 164 -16.26 -1.68 15.94
N SER A 165 -15.96 -2.80 16.60
CA SER A 165 -16.00 -4.15 15.99
C SER A 165 -17.28 -4.47 15.21
N PRO A 166 -18.51 -4.20 15.70
CA PRO A 166 -19.71 -4.50 14.94
C PRO A 166 -19.83 -3.67 13.66
N LEU A 167 -19.39 -2.40 13.71
CA LEU A 167 -19.48 -1.48 12.57
C LEU A 167 -18.38 -1.76 11.55
N SER A 168 -17.15 -2.03 11.99
CA SER A 168 -16.06 -2.42 11.11
C SER A 168 -16.32 -3.76 10.42
N ALA A 169 -16.93 -4.73 11.12
CA ALA A 169 -17.31 -5.99 10.52
C ALA A 169 -18.35 -5.82 9.40
N LEU A 170 -19.32 -4.91 9.58
CA LEU A 170 -20.30 -4.59 8.53
C LEU A 170 -19.60 -3.98 7.30
N LEU A 171 -18.65 -3.07 7.53
CA LEU A 171 -17.92 -2.38 6.46
C LEU A 171 -17.02 -3.34 5.68
N VAL A 172 -16.28 -4.21 6.36
CA VAL A 172 -15.44 -5.25 5.73
C VAL A 172 -16.30 -6.26 4.96
N ARG A 173 -17.49 -6.63 5.49
CA ARG A 173 -18.41 -7.49 4.77
C ARG A 173 -18.94 -6.87 3.48
N SER A 174 -19.23 -5.56 3.47
CA SER A 174 -19.62 -4.84 2.25
C SER A 174 -18.49 -4.77 1.23
N SER A 175 -17.23 -4.58 1.69
CA SER A 175 -16.05 -4.61 0.84
C SER A 175 -15.84 -5.97 0.16
N PHE A 176 -16.10 -7.08 0.87
CA PHE A 176 -16.04 -8.42 0.30
C PHE A 176 -17.03 -8.62 -0.86
N LEU A 177 -18.23 -8.03 -0.78
CA LEU A 177 -19.20 -8.04 -1.89
C LEU A 177 -18.68 -7.29 -3.11
N VAL A 178 -18.04 -6.13 -2.90
CA VAL A 178 -17.42 -5.34 -3.98
C VAL A 178 -16.24 -6.09 -4.58
N ASN A 179 -15.35 -6.64 -3.76
CA ASN A 179 -14.21 -7.44 -4.22
C ASN A 179 -14.65 -8.67 -5.02
N ARG A 180 -15.75 -9.32 -4.66
CA ARG A 180 -16.31 -10.44 -5.41
C ARG A 180 -16.84 -10.03 -6.80
N CYS A 181 -17.31 -8.79 -6.94
CA CYS A 181 -17.72 -8.23 -8.23
C CYS A 181 -16.52 -7.76 -9.07
N VAL A 182 -15.45 -7.28 -8.42
CA VAL A 182 -14.23 -6.75 -9.07
C VAL A 182 -13.18 -7.83 -9.31
N ALA A 183 -13.11 -8.88 -8.48
CA ALA A 183 -12.13 -9.97 -8.56
C ALA A 183 -12.20 -10.85 -9.83
N LYS A 184 -13.06 -10.50 -10.80
CA LYS A 184 -12.99 -11.04 -12.17
C LYS A 184 -11.87 -10.41 -13.02
N ARG A 185 -11.18 -9.41 -12.51
CA ARG A 185 -9.94 -8.90 -13.11
C ARG A 185 -8.78 -9.62 -12.43
N ASN A 186 -8.37 -10.76 -13.00
CA ASN A 186 -7.08 -11.35 -12.69
C ASN A 186 -6.04 -10.25 -12.83
N TYR A 187 -5.40 -9.90 -11.73
CA TYR A 187 -4.20 -9.07 -11.72
C TYR A 187 -3.08 -9.96 -12.27
N ASN A 188 -3.09 -10.18 -13.57
CA ASN A 188 -1.90 -10.65 -14.26
C ASN A 188 -0.98 -9.43 -14.27
N ILE A 189 0.04 -9.45 -13.43
CA ILE A 189 1.16 -8.53 -13.56
C ILE A 189 1.63 -8.73 -14.99
N SER A 190 1.52 -7.69 -15.81
CA SER A 190 1.94 -7.74 -17.18
C SER A 190 3.48 -7.83 -17.18
N VAL A 191 4.03 -8.58 -18.13
CA VAL A 191 5.48 -8.69 -18.31
C VAL A 191 6.11 -7.31 -18.46
N ASP A 192 5.37 -6.37 -19.07
CA ASP A 192 5.77 -4.96 -19.22
C ASP A 192 5.87 -4.22 -17.87
N GLU A 193 4.94 -4.47 -16.92
CA GLU A 193 5.00 -3.86 -15.59
C GLU A 193 6.18 -4.42 -14.78
N LEU A 194 6.50 -5.71 -14.95
CA LEU A 194 7.65 -6.33 -14.32
C LEU A 194 8.96 -5.80 -14.90
N SER A 195 9.05 -5.61 -16.21
CA SER A 195 10.21 -5.02 -16.90
C SER A 195 10.43 -3.56 -16.46
N GLN A 196 9.38 -2.74 -16.38
CA GLN A 196 9.47 -1.37 -15.90
C GLN A 196 9.91 -1.30 -14.43
N ALA A 197 9.41 -2.20 -13.58
CA ALA A 197 9.84 -2.27 -12.18
C ALA A 197 11.34 -2.61 -12.08
N LEU A 198 11.84 -3.49 -12.94
CA LEU A 198 13.25 -3.86 -13.00
C LEU A 198 14.13 -2.71 -13.48
N GLU A 199 13.69 -1.93 -14.47
CA GLU A 199 14.40 -0.74 -14.96
C GLU A 199 14.53 0.38 -13.92
N LEU A 200 13.54 0.49 -13.03
CA LEU A 200 13.50 1.48 -11.95
C LEU A 200 14.34 1.07 -10.72
N THR A 201 14.76 -0.19 -10.66
CA THR A 201 15.58 -0.69 -9.56
C THR A 201 17.05 -0.32 -9.80
N ASP A 202 17.68 0.26 -8.79
CA ASP A 202 19.06 0.77 -8.88
C ASP A 202 20.04 -0.39 -9.18
N LYS A 203 20.68 -0.35 -10.33
CA LYS A 203 21.56 -1.42 -10.87
C LYS A 203 22.83 -1.69 -10.03
N SER A 204 23.05 -0.92 -8.98
CA SER A 204 24.27 -1.03 -8.16
C SER A 204 24.22 -2.11 -7.07
N GLU A 205 23.02 -2.53 -6.64
CA GLU A 205 22.88 -3.49 -5.52
C GLU A 205 22.50 -4.92 -5.95
N ILE A 206 22.01 -5.15 -7.19
CA ILE A 206 21.42 -6.43 -7.61
C ILE A 206 21.90 -6.84 -9.02
N SER A 207 23.20 -6.82 -9.29
CA SER A 207 23.69 -7.04 -10.66
C SER A 207 23.55 -8.48 -11.18
N GLU A 208 23.68 -9.50 -10.34
CA GLU A 208 23.55 -10.90 -10.75
C GLU A 208 22.08 -11.37 -10.76
N GLU A 209 21.33 -11.01 -9.75
CA GLU A 209 19.89 -11.33 -9.65
C GLU A 209 19.06 -10.62 -10.73
N SER A 210 19.43 -9.41 -11.12
CA SER A 210 18.77 -8.65 -12.20
C SER A 210 18.90 -9.37 -13.55
N ASN A 211 20.07 -9.94 -13.86
CA ASN A 211 20.29 -10.68 -15.10
C ASN A 211 19.44 -11.96 -15.16
N ILE A 212 19.25 -12.62 -14.02
CA ILE A 212 18.39 -13.82 -13.93
C ILE A 212 16.94 -13.44 -14.16
N LEU A 213 16.46 -12.35 -13.52
CA LEU A 213 15.09 -11.87 -13.69
C LEU A 213 14.81 -11.42 -15.13
N GLU A 214 15.74 -10.70 -15.76
CA GLU A 214 15.64 -10.33 -17.18
C GLU A 214 15.59 -11.58 -18.09
N GLY A 215 16.41 -12.59 -17.79
CA GLY A 215 16.37 -13.88 -18.46
C GLY A 215 15.03 -14.60 -18.34
N ILE A 216 14.42 -14.58 -17.16
CA ILE A 216 13.09 -15.18 -16.93
C ILE A 216 11.99 -14.44 -17.71
N ILE A 217 12.06 -13.10 -17.75
CA ILE A 217 11.11 -12.27 -18.50
C ILE A 217 11.20 -12.58 -19.99
N ARG A 218 12.41 -12.60 -20.57
CA ARG A 218 12.65 -12.93 -21.97
C ARG A 218 12.22 -14.34 -22.34
N PHE A 219 12.44 -15.30 -21.45
CA PHE A 219 12.08 -16.70 -21.70
C PHE A 219 10.59 -16.91 -22.00
N GLY A 220 9.72 -16.05 -21.43
CA GLY A 220 8.28 -16.11 -21.69
C GLY A 220 7.88 -15.65 -23.10
N GLU A 221 8.72 -14.87 -23.76
CA GLU A 221 8.47 -14.29 -25.08
C GLU A 221 9.21 -15.02 -26.21
N GLU A 222 10.29 -15.74 -25.88
CA GLU A 222 11.13 -16.45 -26.87
C GLU A 222 10.44 -17.68 -27.43
N THR A 223 10.51 -17.83 -28.76
CA THR A 223 10.01 -19.01 -29.43
C THR A 223 11.11 -20.07 -29.59
N ALA A 224 10.73 -21.34 -29.69
CA ALA A 224 11.68 -22.44 -29.92
C ALA A 224 12.57 -22.20 -31.14
N LYS A 225 12.06 -21.45 -32.13
CA LYS A 225 12.80 -21.12 -33.36
C LYS A 225 13.94 -20.12 -33.10
N GLU A 226 13.80 -19.24 -32.13
CA GLU A 226 14.80 -18.22 -31.77
C GLU A 226 15.91 -18.80 -30.89
N VAL A 227 15.59 -19.84 -30.10
CA VAL A 227 16.53 -20.49 -29.16
C VAL A 227 17.21 -21.73 -29.78
N MET A 228 16.65 -22.32 -30.84
CA MET A 228 17.19 -23.53 -31.43
C MET A 228 18.55 -23.32 -32.09
N THR A 229 19.45 -24.28 -31.92
CA THR A 229 20.73 -24.32 -32.63
C THR A 229 20.49 -24.77 -34.09
N SER A 230 21.16 -24.08 -35.02
CA SER A 230 21.12 -24.46 -36.43
C SER A 230 21.64 -25.89 -36.63
N ARG A 231 21.04 -26.64 -37.56
CA ARG A 231 21.49 -28.00 -37.91
C ARG A 231 22.98 -28.07 -38.27
N LEU A 232 23.51 -26.99 -38.85
CA LEU A 232 24.92 -26.97 -39.28
C LEU A 232 25.88 -26.81 -38.08
N ASP A 233 25.41 -26.23 -37.02
CA ASP A 233 26.17 -25.92 -35.80
C ASP A 233 25.88 -26.93 -34.67
N MET A 234 24.98 -27.89 -34.93
CA MET A 234 24.61 -28.92 -33.96
C MET A 234 25.75 -29.93 -33.80
N VAL A 235 26.13 -30.17 -32.53
CA VAL A 235 27.06 -31.27 -32.19
C VAL A 235 26.25 -32.56 -32.10
N ASP A 236 26.58 -33.54 -32.93
CA ASP A 236 25.92 -34.81 -33.04
C ASP A 236 26.92 -35.97 -33.09
N LEU A 237 26.46 -37.21 -32.86
CA LEU A 237 27.25 -38.42 -32.89
C LEU A 237 26.60 -39.44 -33.84
N GLU A 238 27.41 -40.21 -34.59
CA GLU A 238 26.91 -41.37 -35.33
C GLU A 238 26.73 -42.55 -34.36
N ILE A 239 25.68 -43.38 -34.60
CA ILE A 239 25.35 -44.53 -33.75
C ILE A 239 26.50 -45.53 -33.60
N ASN A 240 27.37 -45.63 -34.61
CA ASN A 240 28.51 -46.55 -34.63
C ASN A 240 29.80 -45.92 -34.04
N THR A 241 29.76 -44.68 -33.51
CA THR A 241 30.93 -43.99 -32.96
C THR A 241 31.50 -44.76 -31.77
N PRO A 242 32.79 -45.05 -31.74
CA PRO A 242 33.42 -45.76 -30.64
C PRO A 242 33.39 -44.90 -29.34
N TYR A 243 33.23 -45.56 -28.20
CA TYR A 243 33.05 -44.91 -26.89
C TYR A 243 34.16 -43.88 -26.56
N SER A 244 35.40 -44.15 -26.98
CA SER A 244 36.52 -43.21 -26.78
C SER A 244 36.31 -41.86 -27.49
N GLU A 245 35.67 -41.85 -28.65
CA GLU A 245 35.34 -40.62 -29.38
C GLU A 245 34.11 -39.91 -28.79
N VAL A 246 33.15 -40.69 -28.31
CA VAL A 246 31.99 -40.14 -27.56
C VAL A 246 32.46 -39.36 -26.34
N LEU A 247 33.37 -39.94 -25.52
CA LEU A 247 33.94 -39.26 -24.38
C LEU A 247 34.69 -37.97 -24.74
N LYS A 248 35.43 -38.02 -25.86
CA LYS A 248 36.16 -36.85 -26.35
C LYS A 248 35.20 -35.74 -26.75
N CYS A 249 34.15 -36.06 -27.47
CA CYS A 249 33.10 -35.10 -27.86
C CYS A 249 32.42 -34.46 -26.65
N ILE A 250 32.13 -35.24 -25.61
CA ILE A 250 31.51 -34.74 -24.39
C ILE A 250 32.42 -33.74 -23.65
N VAL A 251 33.68 -34.10 -23.49
CA VAL A 251 34.68 -33.26 -22.79
C VAL A 251 34.98 -31.98 -23.55
N GLU A 252 35.05 -32.03 -24.88
CA GLU A 252 35.33 -30.88 -25.74
C GLU A 252 34.17 -29.88 -25.80
N ASN A 253 32.92 -30.38 -25.85
CA ASN A 253 31.73 -29.53 -26.04
C ASN A 253 30.94 -29.26 -24.78
N ALA A 254 31.17 -30.01 -23.70
CA ALA A 254 30.50 -29.86 -22.41
C ALA A 254 28.94 -29.87 -22.45
N TYR A 255 28.35 -30.54 -23.44
CA TYR A 255 26.90 -30.68 -23.53
C TYR A 255 26.41 -31.89 -22.73
N SER A 256 25.37 -31.69 -21.92
CA SER A 256 24.73 -32.78 -21.19
C SER A 256 23.85 -33.68 -22.05
N ARG A 257 23.45 -33.24 -23.25
CA ARG A 257 22.59 -33.96 -24.18
C ARG A 257 23.09 -33.80 -25.59
N ILE A 258 23.38 -34.92 -26.24
CA ILE A 258 23.94 -34.93 -27.61
C ILE A 258 23.07 -35.84 -28.47
N PRO A 259 22.48 -35.35 -29.58
CA PRO A 259 21.72 -36.18 -30.53
C PRO A 259 22.60 -37.23 -31.20
N VAL A 260 22.06 -38.42 -31.35
CA VAL A 260 22.75 -39.52 -32.09
C VAL A 260 21.94 -39.87 -33.33
N TYR A 261 22.62 -39.91 -34.48
CA TYR A 261 21.98 -40.17 -35.74
C TYR A 261 22.43 -41.54 -36.34
N ALA A 262 21.58 -42.13 -37.19
CA ALA A 262 21.89 -43.33 -37.95
C ALA A 262 21.88 -42.99 -39.44
N GLU A 263 22.95 -43.30 -40.15
CA GLU A 263 23.16 -43.12 -41.61
C GLU A 263 23.14 -41.64 -42.04
N SER A 264 22.20 -40.85 -41.61
CA SER A 264 22.06 -39.45 -41.96
C SER A 264 21.68 -38.60 -40.77
N ARG A 265 22.17 -37.36 -40.69
CA ARG A 265 21.81 -36.34 -39.69
C ARG A 265 20.31 -35.98 -39.66
N ASP A 266 19.55 -36.39 -40.68
CA ASP A 266 18.10 -36.29 -40.70
C ASP A 266 17.39 -37.39 -39.92
N ASN A 267 18.09 -38.44 -39.60
CA ASN A 267 17.57 -39.62 -38.92
C ASN A 267 18.15 -39.70 -37.49
N ILE A 268 17.69 -38.82 -36.61
CA ILE A 268 18.05 -38.84 -35.20
C ILE A 268 17.31 -39.99 -34.52
N CYS A 269 18.06 -40.98 -34.03
CA CYS A 269 17.50 -42.19 -33.42
C CYS A 269 17.59 -42.21 -31.88
N LEU A 270 18.54 -41.50 -31.29
CA LEU A 270 18.79 -41.47 -29.84
C LEU A 270 19.19 -40.09 -29.39
N LEU A 271 19.03 -39.85 -28.08
CA LEU A 271 19.60 -38.70 -27.36
C LEU A 271 20.55 -39.26 -26.29
N TYR A 272 21.84 -39.03 -26.43
CA TYR A 272 22.79 -39.32 -25.38
C TYR A 272 22.63 -38.33 -24.25
N THR A 273 22.57 -38.81 -22.99
CA THR A 273 22.50 -37.95 -21.79
C THR A 273 23.65 -38.29 -20.85
N SER A 274 24.37 -37.30 -20.34
CA SER A 274 25.48 -37.54 -19.39
C SER A 274 25.03 -38.02 -18.03
N ASP A 275 23.74 -37.76 -17.65
CA ASP A 275 23.14 -38.21 -16.40
C ASP A 275 22.77 -39.70 -16.39
N ALA A 276 22.88 -40.39 -17.51
CA ALA A 276 22.57 -41.83 -17.58
C ALA A 276 23.55 -42.72 -16.78
N ALA A 277 24.66 -42.15 -16.28
CA ALA A 277 25.61 -42.84 -15.44
C ALA A 277 25.18 -42.88 -13.94
N ASP A 278 24.31 -42.01 -13.50
CA ASP A 278 23.82 -41.94 -12.09
C ASP A 278 22.58 -42.84 -11.84
N GLU A 279 21.93 -43.34 -12.93
CA GLU A 279 20.76 -44.22 -12.81
C GLU A 279 21.11 -45.71 -12.61
N LEU A 280 22.38 -46.07 -12.52
CA LEU A 280 22.83 -47.47 -12.30
C LEU A 280 22.75 -47.98 -10.88
N ASP A 281 22.27 -47.18 -9.93
CA ASP A 281 22.02 -47.58 -8.54
C ASP A 281 20.54 -47.91 -8.24
N GLY A 282 19.76 -48.19 -9.26
CA GLY A 282 18.37 -48.61 -9.16
C GLY A 282 18.21 -50.16 -9.26
#